data_68b94402a57fe8c6a81285ed4e36affb
#
_entry.id   68b94402a57fe8c6a81285ed4e36affb
#
_cell.length_a   1.000
_cell.length_b   1.000
_cell.length_c   1.000
_cell.angle_alpha   90.00
_cell.angle_beta   90.00
_cell.angle_gamma   90.00
#
_symmetry.space_group_name_H-M   'P 1'
#
loop_
_entity.id
_entity.type
_entity.pdbx_description
1 polymer ?
#
loop_
_entity_poly.entity_id
_entity_poly.type
_entity_poly.pdbx_seq_one_letter_code
_entity_poly.pdbx_strand_id
1 'polypeptide(L)'
;MKRAFSVFAALLLLLAAGCEKQSISKDTPPPVPTSFTANIKAVYGNTEMTALFTQKSADSFEIQMLSPEILKPLALSYASDICTVTYDGLKFETDLTRFPQTAFGALLTQSLTDTAQGIDVQKTYADGIWTYTGTGERGVFVLTQNAETGAWLELEIEGAPLHVEFSDFVIK
;
A
#
# COMPACT_ATOMS: atom_id res chain seq x y z
N MET A 1 -10.42 9.37 -60.60
CA MET A 1 -10.14 8.20 -59.78
C MET A 1 -8.86 8.21 -58.99
N LYS A 2 -7.80 8.98 -59.36
CA LYS A 2 -6.51 9.02 -58.65
C LYS A 2 -6.50 9.83 -57.34
N ARG A 3 -7.44 10.76 -57.14
CA ARG A 3 -7.47 11.65 -55.92
C ARG A 3 -8.20 11.00 -54.73
N ALA A 4 -9.09 10.02 -54.94
CA ALA A 4 -9.80 9.31 -53.87
C ALA A 4 -8.90 8.25 -53.15
N PHE A 5 -7.90 7.69 -53.85
CA PHE A 5 -7.01 6.72 -53.29
C PHE A 5 -5.99 7.34 -52.31
N SER A 6 -5.62 8.61 -52.55
CA SER A 6 -4.65 9.34 -51.70
C SER A 6 -5.23 9.70 -50.33
N VAL A 7 -6.53 9.99 -50.24
CA VAL A 7 -7.18 10.35 -48.98
C VAL A 7 -7.41 9.09 -48.10
N PHE A 8 -7.65 7.96 -48.73
CA PHE A 8 -7.88 6.67 -47.99
C PHE A 8 -6.57 6.16 -47.41
N ALA A 9 -5.44 6.33 -48.09
CA ALA A 9 -4.10 5.97 -47.59
C ALA A 9 -3.65 6.85 -46.42
N ALA A 10 -4.01 8.13 -46.41
CA ALA A 10 -3.71 9.05 -45.31
C ALA A 10 -4.55 8.75 -44.06
N LEU A 11 -5.79 8.28 -44.22
CA LEU A 11 -6.68 7.92 -43.10
C LEU A 11 -6.27 6.62 -42.43
N LEU A 12 -5.69 5.67 -43.18
CA LEU A 12 -5.18 4.41 -42.63
C LEU A 12 -3.90 4.59 -41.81
N LEU A 13 -3.07 5.59 -42.15
CA LEU A 13 -1.86 5.90 -41.40
C LEU A 13 -2.14 6.58 -40.04
N LEU A 14 -3.29 7.26 -39.90
CA LEU A 14 -3.70 7.86 -38.63
C LEU A 14 -4.23 6.87 -37.60
N LEU A 15 -4.65 5.67 -38.06
CA LEU A 15 -5.12 4.60 -37.16
C LEU A 15 -3.99 3.74 -36.58
N ALA A 16 -2.77 3.86 -37.12
CA ALA A 16 -1.60 3.14 -36.61
C ALA A 16 -0.87 3.87 -35.47
N ALA A 17 -1.26 5.09 -35.14
CA ALA A 17 -0.66 5.90 -34.07
C ALA A 17 -1.38 5.71 -32.72
N GLY A 18 -1.91 4.52 -32.44
CA GLY A 18 -2.65 4.28 -31.21
C GLY A 18 -2.20 3.03 -30.51
N CYS A 19 -1.42 3.16 -29.55
CA CYS A 19 -1.04 2.41 -28.37
C CYS A 19 0.47 2.41 -28.20
N GLU A 20 1.01 3.56 -27.83
CA GLU A 20 2.22 3.53 -27.02
C GLU A 20 1.85 2.78 -25.75
N LYS A 21 2.24 1.51 -25.66
CA LYS A 21 2.44 0.87 -24.36
C LYS A 21 3.40 1.80 -23.63
N GLN A 22 2.90 2.52 -22.63
CA GLN A 22 3.77 3.23 -21.69
C GLN A 22 4.83 2.21 -21.25
N SER A 23 6.03 2.36 -21.74
CA SER A 23 7.16 1.57 -21.25
C SER A 23 7.37 2.02 -19.82
N ILE A 24 7.04 1.15 -18.87
CA ILE A 24 7.29 1.39 -17.45
C ILE A 24 8.78 1.65 -17.33
N SER A 25 9.13 2.86 -16.94
CA SER A 25 10.52 3.23 -16.72
C SER A 25 11.05 2.41 -15.55
N LYS A 26 12.07 1.59 -15.82
CA LYS A 26 12.79 0.83 -14.78
C LYS A 26 13.60 1.73 -13.85
N ASP A 27 13.67 3.02 -14.14
CA ASP A 27 14.51 3.99 -13.45
C ASP A 27 13.73 4.80 -12.40
N THR A 28 12.39 4.76 -12.44
CA THR A 28 11.56 5.56 -11.52
C THR A 28 10.39 4.73 -11.01
N PRO A 29 10.25 4.58 -9.68
CA PRO A 29 9.11 3.90 -9.10
C PRO A 29 7.81 4.67 -9.39
N PRO A 30 6.66 3.98 -9.44
CA PRO A 30 5.36 4.65 -9.45
C PRO A 30 5.21 5.51 -8.20
N PRO A 31 4.34 6.53 -8.22
CA PRO A 31 4.04 7.31 -7.03
C PRO A 31 3.63 6.40 -5.87
N VAL A 32 4.13 6.70 -4.67
CA VAL A 32 3.71 6.03 -3.46
C VAL A 32 2.24 6.40 -3.20
N PRO A 33 1.32 5.42 -3.16
CA PRO A 33 -0.09 5.72 -2.93
C PRO A 33 -0.28 6.21 -1.49
N THR A 34 -0.92 7.37 -1.33
CA THR A 34 -1.24 7.97 -0.03
C THR A 34 -2.73 7.94 0.29
N SER A 35 -3.55 7.45 -0.65
CA SER A 35 -4.99 7.26 -0.43
C SER A 35 -5.45 6.01 -1.20
N PHE A 36 -5.83 4.96 -0.46
CA PHE A 36 -6.26 3.69 -1.04
C PHE A 36 -7.08 2.86 -0.05
N THR A 37 -7.71 1.81 -0.55
CA THR A 37 -8.26 0.70 0.23
C THR A 37 -7.69 -0.60 -0.26
N ALA A 38 -7.49 -1.55 0.65
CA ALA A 38 -7.06 -2.91 0.32
C ALA A 38 -7.59 -3.89 1.37
N ASN A 39 -7.83 -5.12 0.96
CA ASN A 39 -7.90 -6.22 1.91
C ASN A 39 -6.47 -6.61 2.29
N ILE A 40 -6.24 -6.84 3.56
CA ILE A 40 -4.95 -7.33 4.07
C ILE A 40 -5.12 -8.68 4.74
N LYS A 41 -4.15 -9.56 4.47
CA LYS A 41 -3.92 -10.77 5.23
C LYS A 41 -2.62 -10.58 5.99
N ALA A 42 -2.69 -10.65 7.30
CA ALA A 42 -1.53 -10.42 8.16
C ALA A 42 -1.26 -11.64 9.04
N VAL A 43 0.03 -11.96 9.17
CA VAL A 43 0.53 -12.91 10.16
C VAL A 43 1.36 -12.11 11.15
N TYR A 44 0.96 -12.12 12.41
CA TYR A 44 1.67 -11.47 13.50
C TYR A 44 1.97 -12.48 14.60
N GLY A 45 3.23 -12.86 14.70
CA GLY A 45 3.64 -13.99 15.53
C GLY A 45 3.00 -15.28 15.02
N ASN A 46 2.16 -15.89 15.86
CA ASN A 46 1.41 -17.09 15.52
C ASN A 46 -0.07 -16.81 15.18
N THR A 47 -0.44 -15.55 15.03
CA THR A 47 -1.83 -15.16 14.78
C THR A 47 -1.99 -14.73 13.34
N GLU A 48 -2.83 -15.43 12.61
CA GLU A 48 -3.29 -15.02 11.28
C GLU A 48 -4.57 -14.20 11.41
N MET A 49 -4.63 -13.08 10.67
CA MET A 49 -5.78 -12.17 10.67
C MET A 49 -6.02 -11.59 9.29
N THR A 50 -7.26 -11.21 9.04
CA THR A 50 -7.63 -10.42 7.84
C THR A 50 -8.32 -9.14 8.26
N ALA A 51 -8.12 -8.07 7.49
CA ALA A 51 -8.75 -6.79 7.75
C ALA A 51 -8.97 -6.01 6.44
N LEU A 52 -9.92 -5.10 6.47
CA LEU A 52 -10.01 -4.02 5.50
C LEU A 52 -9.11 -2.87 5.98
N PHE A 53 -8.13 -2.53 5.18
CA PHE A 53 -7.22 -1.42 5.42
C PHE A 53 -7.62 -0.24 4.53
N THR A 54 -7.71 0.94 5.11
CA THR A 54 -7.97 2.19 4.39
C THR A 54 -6.93 3.22 4.78
N GLN A 55 -6.15 3.70 3.83
CA GLN A 55 -5.35 4.91 3.98
C GLN A 55 -6.12 6.08 3.38
N LYS A 56 -6.34 7.15 4.14
CA LYS A 56 -7.06 8.37 3.71
C LYS A 56 -6.10 9.49 3.33
N SER A 57 -4.96 9.55 3.98
CA SER A 57 -3.85 10.47 3.73
C SER A 57 -2.54 9.83 4.18
N ALA A 58 -1.42 10.52 4.04
CA ALA A 58 -0.10 10.03 4.44
C ALA A 58 -0.01 9.62 5.92
N ASP A 59 -0.84 10.19 6.78
CA ASP A 59 -0.84 10.03 8.24
C ASP A 59 -2.20 9.58 8.82
N SER A 60 -3.15 9.19 7.96
CA SER A 60 -4.48 8.78 8.40
C SER A 60 -4.87 7.42 7.85
N PHE A 61 -5.10 6.48 8.77
CA PHE A 61 -5.34 5.08 8.47
C PHE A 61 -6.52 4.53 9.27
N GLU A 62 -7.22 3.58 8.67
CA GLU A 62 -8.25 2.78 9.32
C GLU A 62 -8.02 1.31 9.05
N ILE A 63 -8.17 0.48 10.08
CA ILE A 63 -8.05 -0.97 10.02
C ILE A 63 -9.32 -1.55 10.64
N GLN A 64 -10.18 -2.16 9.82
CA GLN A 64 -11.36 -2.88 10.29
C GLN A 64 -11.07 -4.37 10.22
N MET A 65 -11.05 -5.05 11.37
CA MET A 65 -10.79 -6.48 11.42
C MET A 65 -11.93 -7.28 10.79
N LEU A 66 -11.59 -8.30 10.00
CA LEU A 66 -12.52 -9.22 9.34
C LEU A 66 -12.39 -10.63 9.90
N SER A 67 -11.21 -11.04 10.34
CA SER A 67 -10.96 -12.32 11.02
C SER A 67 -9.80 -12.22 12.01
N PRO A 68 -9.70 -13.09 13.01
CA PRO A 68 -10.71 -14.10 13.42
C PRO A 68 -11.99 -13.47 13.98
N GLU A 69 -13.03 -14.28 14.13
CA GLU A 69 -14.37 -13.82 14.55
C GLU A 69 -14.37 -12.94 15.80
N ILE A 70 -13.53 -13.30 16.78
CA ILE A 70 -13.41 -12.53 18.03
C ILE A 70 -12.87 -11.10 17.81
N LEU A 71 -12.16 -10.87 16.72
CA LEU A 71 -11.60 -9.54 16.39
C LEU A 71 -12.48 -8.73 15.44
N LYS A 72 -13.53 -9.29 14.85
CA LYS A 72 -14.41 -8.54 13.92
C LYS A 72 -14.98 -7.24 14.49
N PRO A 73 -15.33 -7.16 15.80
CA PRO A 73 -15.78 -5.88 16.38
C PRO A 73 -14.67 -4.82 16.52
N LEU A 74 -13.39 -5.21 16.30
CA LEU A 74 -12.25 -4.32 16.48
C LEU A 74 -12.03 -3.47 15.23
N ALA A 75 -11.99 -2.17 15.42
CA ALA A 75 -11.50 -1.19 14.47
C ALA A 75 -10.42 -0.31 15.12
N LEU A 76 -9.37 -0.04 14.35
CA LEU A 76 -8.30 0.87 14.72
C LEU A 76 -8.32 2.05 13.76
N SER A 77 -8.20 3.27 14.27
CA SER A 77 -8.06 4.47 13.46
C SER A 77 -6.86 5.27 13.96
N TYR A 78 -5.98 5.60 13.04
CA TYR A 78 -4.78 6.40 13.27
C TYR A 78 -4.96 7.73 12.55
N ALA A 79 -4.87 8.82 13.27
CA ALA A 79 -4.97 10.16 12.68
C ALA A 79 -4.05 11.10 13.45
N SER A 80 -3.05 11.66 12.77
CA SER A 80 -1.99 12.44 13.38
C SER A 80 -1.34 11.65 14.53
N ASP A 81 -1.38 12.17 15.76
CA ASP A 81 -0.76 11.55 16.93
C ASP A 81 -1.73 10.73 17.79
N ILE A 82 -2.93 10.43 17.27
CA ILE A 82 -3.99 9.75 18.03
C ILE A 82 -4.30 8.40 17.41
N CYS A 83 -4.33 7.37 18.26
CA CYS A 83 -4.91 6.07 17.95
C CYS A 83 -6.28 5.96 18.64
N THR A 84 -7.31 5.71 17.84
CA THR A 84 -8.64 5.36 18.32
C THR A 84 -8.85 3.87 18.16
N VAL A 85 -9.17 3.19 19.23
CA VAL A 85 -9.55 1.78 19.26
C VAL A 85 -11.04 1.70 19.52
N THR A 86 -11.77 1.02 18.64
CA THR A 86 -13.20 0.74 18.82
C THR A 86 -13.40 -0.76 18.90
N TYR A 87 -14.13 -1.22 19.90
CA TYR A 87 -14.46 -2.64 20.05
C TYR A 87 -15.88 -2.77 20.61
N ASP A 88 -16.77 -3.42 19.87
CA ASP A 88 -18.18 -3.66 20.26
C ASP A 88 -18.90 -2.41 20.79
N GLY A 89 -18.71 -1.29 20.09
CA GLY A 89 -19.30 0.02 20.46
C GLY A 89 -18.55 0.80 21.54
N LEU A 90 -17.59 0.20 22.22
CA LEU A 90 -16.70 0.90 23.15
C LEU A 90 -15.62 1.62 22.35
N LYS A 91 -15.34 2.86 22.72
CA LYS A 91 -14.32 3.70 22.09
C LYS A 91 -13.27 4.11 23.10
N PHE A 92 -12.02 3.92 22.75
CA PHE A 92 -10.84 4.33 23.51
C PHE A 92 -9.92 5.14 22.62
N GLU A 93 -9.43 6.27 23.12
CA GLU A 93 -8.45 7.11 22.41
C GLU A 93 -7.18 7.20 23.25
N THR A 94 -6.05 7.10 22.57
CA THR A 94 -4.74 7.22 23.18
C THR A 94 -3.79 7.96 22.26
N ASP A 95 -2.85 8.67 22.85
CA ASP A 95 -1.71 9.22 22.15
C ASP A 95 -0.84 8.11 21.58
N LEU A 96 -0.38 8.23 20.34
CA LEU A 96 0.46 7.22 19.67
C LEU A 96 1.77 6.96 20.42
N THR A 97 2.30 7.95 21.13
CA THR A 97 3.52 7.77 21.95
C THR A 97 3.31 6.80 23.11
N ARG A 98 2.05 6.59 23.54
CA ARG A 98 1.66 5.66 24.61
C ARG A 98 1.12 4.35 24.06
N PHE A 99 0.85 4.27 22.75
CA PHE A 99 0.41 3.04 22.13
C PHE A 99 1.61 2.10 21.94
N PRO A 100 1.44 0.78 22.13
CA PRO A 100 2.55 -0.14 21.93
C PRO A 100 3.07 -0.05 20.49
N GLN A 101 4.31 0.39 20.34
CA GLN A 101 4.98 0.51 19.03
C GLN A 101 5.12 -0.85 18.32
N THR A 102 5.04 -1.95 19.08
CA THR A 102 5.00 -3.32 18.57
C THR A 102 3.61 -3.78 18.15
N ALA A 103 2.57 -2.96 18.34
CA ALA A 103 1.24 -3.32 17.87
C ALA A 103 1.21 -3.44 16.35
N PHE A 104 0.55 -4.45 15.83
CA PHE A 104 0.41 -4.73 14.40
C PHE A 104 0.09 -3.48 13.57
N GLY A 105 -0.93 -2.72 13.98
CA GLY A 105 -1.35 -1.53 13.25
C GLY A 105 -0.30 -0.42 13.27
N ALA A 106 0.44 -0.22 14.37
CA ALA A 106 1.51 0.76 14.46
C ALA A 106 2.68 0.39 13.53
N LEU A 107 3.09 -0.86 13.50
CA LEU A 107 4.14 -1.36 12.61
C LEU A 107 3.77 -1.17 11.14
N LEU A 108 2.55 -1.55 10.75
CA LEU A 108 2.06 -1.41 9.38
C LEU A 108 2.01 0.06 8.94
N THR A 109 1.37 0.92 9.74
CA THR A 109 1.19 2.33 9.37
C THR A 109 2.51 3.09 9.36
N GLN A 110 3.43 2.80 10.28
CA GLN A 110 4.75 3.43 10.32
C GLN A 110 5.57 3.10 9.06
N SER A 111 5.62 1.82 8.65
CA SER A 111 6.36 1.41 7.46
C SER A 111 5.84 2.09 6.18
N LEU A 112 4.51 2.24 6.06
CA LEU A 112 3.89 2.96 4.94
C LEU A 112 4.22 4.45 4.97
N THR A 113 4.19 5.07 6.15
CA THR A 113 4.53 6.49 6.35
C THR A 113 6.00 6.75 6.02
N ASP A 114 6.92 5.95 6.53
CA ASP A 114 8.36 6.09 6.29
C ASP A 114 8.68 5.94 4.80
N THR A 115 8.02 4.99 4.12
CA THR A 115 8.15 4.80 2.67
C THR A 115 7.64 6.02 1.90
N ALA A 116 6.51 6.60 2.31
CA ALA A 116 5.93 7.78 1.66
C ALA A 116 6.81 9.03 1.85
N GLN A 117 7.44 9.18 3.01
CA GLN A 117 8.36 10.26 3.30
C GLN A 117 9.74 10.08 2.63
N GLY A 118 10.08 8.83 2.26
CA GLY A 118 11.35 8.51 1.59
C GLY A 118 12.57 8.68 2.50
N ILE A 119 12.41 8.68 3.81
CA ILE A 119 13.49 8.84 4.79
C ILE A 119 14.18 7.48 4.97
N ASP A 120 15.47 7.42 4.66
CA ASP A 120 16.32 6.23 4.80
C ASP A 120 15.76 4.96 4.12
N VAL A 121 15.05 5.14 2.99
CA VAL A 121 14.47 4.05 2.21
C VAL A 121 15.27 3.82 0.95
N GLN A 122 15.85 2.63 0.81
CA GLN A 122 16.49 2.15 -0.41
C GLN A 122 15.43 1.58 -1.34
N LYS A 123 15.62 1.77 -2.66
CA LYS A 123 14.68 1.31 -3.69
C LYS A 123 15.41 0.45 -4.71
N THR A 124 14.89 -0.72 -4.99
CA THR A 124 15.39 -1.61 -6.04
C THR A 124 14.25 -2.08 -6.94
N TYR A 125 14.57 -2.39 -8.19
CA TYR A 125 13.61 -2.88 -9.17
C TYR A 125 14.05 -4.22 -9.73
N ALA A 126 13.16 -5.19 -9.73
CA ALA A 126 13.35 -6.49 -10.38
C ALA A 126 11.99 -7.06 -10.82
N ASP A 127 11.92 -7.63 -12.02
CA ASP A 127 10.79 -8.42 -12.52
C ASP A 127 9.39 -7.76 -12.37
N GLY A 128 9.31 -6.45 -12.58
CA GLY A 128 8.04 -5.72 -12.49
C GLY A 128 7.65 -5.32 -11.06
N ILE A 129 8.55 -5.50 -10.11
CA ILE A 129 8.34 -5.20 -8.69
C ILE A 129 9.37 -4.18 -8.23
N TRP A 130 8.90 -3.14 -7.56
CA TRP A 130 9.72 -2.24 -6.77
C TRP A 130 9.77 -2.73 -5.33
N THR A 131 10.97 -2.79 -4.78
CA THR A 131 11.21 -3.13 -3.38
C THR A 131 11.76 -1.93 -2.65
N TYR A 132 11.14 -1.59 -1.56
CA TYR A 132 11.51 -0.51 -0.65
C TYR A 132 12.03 -1.14 0.64
N THR A 133 13.29 -0.89 0.96
CA THR A 133 13.90 -1.37 2.21
C THR A 133 14.22 -0.18 3.08
N GLY A 134 13.64 -0.12 4.24
CA GLY A 134 13.86 0.95 5.23
C GLY A 134 14.20 0.39 6.59
N THR A 135 14.73 1.27 7.46
CA THR A 135 15.02 0.93 8.85
C THR A 135 14.12 1.76 9.75
N GLY A 136 13.15 1.11 10.38
CA GLY A 136 12.29 1.71 11.40
C GLY A 136 12.81 1.45 12.82
N GLU A 137 12.11 1.98 13.81
CA GLU A 137 12.47 1.77 15.24
C GLU A 137 12.46 0.29 15.66
N ARG A 138 11.80 -0.58 14.91
CA ARG A 138 11.57 -2.00 15.22
C ARG A 138 12.34 -2.98 14.35
N GLY A 139 13.19 -2.49 13.48
CA GLY A 139 13.99 -3.30 12.58
C GLY A 139 13.89 -2.85 11.13
N VAL A 140 14.42 -3.69 10.26
CA VAL A 140 14.37 -3.47 8.83
C VAL A 140 12.99 -3.89 8.32
N PHE A 141 12.33 -3.04 7.55
CA PHE A 141 11.13 -3.41 6.82
C PHE A 141 11.43 -3.53 5.32
N VAL A 142 10.72 -4.44 4.68
CA VAL A 142 10.72 -4.63 3.23
C VAL A 142 9.27 -4.51 2.74
N LEU A 143 9.02 -3.51 1.89
CA LEU A 143 7.71 -3.27 1.30
C LEU A 143 7.83 -3.41 -0.22
N THR A 144 6.93 -4.17 -0.85
CA THR A 144 6.93 -4.40 -2.29
C THR A 144 5.75 -3.73 -2.98
N GLN A 145 5.99 -3.22 -4.20
CA GLN A 145 5.01 -2.50 -5.00
C GLN A 145 5.00 -3.02 -6.43
N ASN A 146 3.85 -3.24 -6.99
CA ASN A 146 3.69 -3.55 -8.40
C ASN A 146 4.05 -2.33 -9.24
N ALA A 147 5.01 -2.48 -10.15
CA ALA A 147 5.52 -1.37 -10.95
C ALA A 147 4.50 -0.84 -11.98
N GLU A 148 3.52 -1.65 -12.39
CA GLU A 148 2.52 -1.29 -13.39
C GLU A 148 1.32 -0.60 -12.75
N THR A 149 0.84 -1.13 -11.64
CA THR A 149 -0.39 -0.65 -11.00
C THR A 149 -0.14 0.32 -9.85
N GLY A 150 1.07 0.35 -9.29
CA GLY A 150 1.40 1.11 -8.09
C GLY A 150 0.82 0.51 -6.80
N ALA A 151 0.17 -0.65 -6.87
CA ALA A 151 -0.40 -1.33 -5.72
C ALA A 151 0.69 -1.89 -4.80
N TRP A 152 0.52 -1.75 -3.49
CA TRP A 152 1.31 -2.51 -2.53
C TRP A 152 0.99 -3.99 -2.66
N LEU A 153 2.00 -4.84 -2.52
CA LEU A 153 1.88 -6.29 -2.60
C LEU A 153 2.10 -6.94 -1.25
N GLU A 154 3.19 -6.58 -0.57
CA GLU A 154 3.64 -7.30 0.61
C GLU A 154 4.47 -6.39 1.51
N LEU A 155 4.34 -6.54 2.82
CA LEU A 155 5.19 -5.94 3.84
C LEU A 155 5.73 -7.02 4.76
N GLU A 156 7.03 -7.02 4.98
CA GLU A 156 7.73 -7.85 5.95
C GLU A 156 8.58 -6.99 6.87
N ILE A 157 8.65 -7.32 8.14
CA ILE A 157 9.48 -6.61 9.14
C ILE A 157 10.42 -7.60 9.81
N GLU A 158 11.71 -7.46 9.54
CA GLU A 158 12.74 -8.21 10.23
C GLU A 158 12.82 -7.76 11.70
N GLY A 159 12.79 -8.73 12.63
CA GLY A 159 12.85 -8.45 14.07
C GLY A 159 11.52 -8.18 14.76
N ALA A 160 10.44 -7.95 13.99
CA ALA A 160 9.08 -8.09 14.45
C ALA A 160 8.41 -9.21 13.63
N PRO A 161 7.68 -10.14 14.26
CA PRO A 161 7.08 -11.26 13.52
C PRO A 161 5.83 -10.80 12.76
N LEU A 162 6.00 -9.86 11.84
CA LEU A 162 4.92 -9.28 11.03
C LEU A 162 5.18 -9.50 9.54
N HIS A 163 4.20 -10.14 8.90
CA HIS A 163 4.09 -10.28 7.46
C HIS A 163 2.68 -9.89 7.03
N VAL A 164 2.54 -9.07 6.00
CA VAL A 164 1.26 -8.56 5.48
C VAL A 164 1.22 -8.71 3.97
N GLU A 165 0.17 -9.34 3.45
CA GLU A 165 -0.16 -9.38 2.02
C GLU A 165 -1.32 -8.43 1.74
N PHE A 166 -1.24 -7.68 0.63
CA PHE A 166 -2.30 -6.77 0.18
C PHE A 166 -3.03 -7.36 -1.03
N SER A 167 -4.34 -7.29 -1.02
CA SER A 167 -5.21 -7.72 -2.13
C SER A 167 -6.35 -6.72 -2.35
N ASP A 168 -7.05 -6.83 -3.48
CA ASP A 168 -8.17 -5.95 -3.84
C ASP A 168 -7.83 -4.45 -3.69
N PHE A 169 -6.63 -4.09 -4.13
CA PHE A 169 -6.06 -2.76 -3.95
C PHE A 169 -6.72 -1.74 -4.86
N VAL A 170 -7.28 -0.67 -4.28
CA VAL A 170 -7.96 0.41 -5.01
C VAL A 170 -7.40 1.76 -4.58
N ILE A 171 -6.69 2.45 -5.49
CA ILE A 171 -6.24 3.83 -5.31
C ILE A 171 -7.45 4.77 -5.43
N LYS A 172 -7.52 5.79 -4.56
CA LYS A 172 -8.62 6.78 -4.52
C LYS A 172 -8.16 8.13 -5.03
#